data_9c2c72785489976d03aa4aab44d9d428
#
_entry.id   9c2c72785489976d03aa4aab44d9d428
#
_cell.length_a   1.000
_cell.length_b   1.000
_cell.length_c   1.000
_cell.angle_alpha   90.00
_cell.angle_beta   90.00
_cell.angle_gamma   90.00
#
_symmetry.space_group_name_H-M   'P 1'
#
loop_
_entity.id
_entity.type
_entity.pdbx_description
1 polymer ?
#
loop_
_entity_poly.entity_id
_entity_poly.type
_entity_poly.pdbx_seq_one_letter_code
_entity_poly.pdbx_strand_id
1 'polypeptide(L)'
;MMNINELIKQAQEVTMSGLPFMDGKEKLEVNGEVLNNTLTVDDYGYLEGDDGEYVVISLKEYPHHFIYGGSVVTDAFKKLENKIGAESMAQLIQHGLTFKLSELVSKNKRKYIRISFFPN
;
A
#
# COMPACT_ATOMS: atom_id res chain seq x y z
N MET A 1 26.98 5.53 -15.97
CA MET A 1 26.95 4.28 -15.19
C MET A 1 27.29 4.60 -13.74
N MET A 2 26.50 4.14 -12.81
CA MET A 2 26.79 4.34 -11.40
C MET A 2 27.96 3.49 -10.95
N ASN A 3 28.81 4.04 -10.09
CA ASN A 3 29.86 3.25 -9.49
C ASN A 3 29.28 2.40 -8.34
N ILE A 4 30.09 1.47 -7.84
CA ILE A 4 29.62 0.51 -6.82
C ILE A 4 29.25 1.18 -5.51
N ASN A 5 29.93 2.29 -5.15
CA ASN A 5 29.62 3.02 -3.92
C ASN A 5 28.26 3.70 -4.01
N GLU A 6 27.90 4.22 -5.17
CA GLU A 6 26.58 4.80 -5.41
C GLU A 6 25.48 3.76 -5.34
N LEU A 7 25.73 2.57 -5.91
CA LEU A 7 24.78 1.47 -5.86
C LEU A 7 24.54 0.99 -4.41
N ILE A 8 25.60 0.88 -3.62
CA ILE A 8 25.51 0.50 -2.21
C ILE A 8 24.73 1.56 -1.43
N LYS A 9 25.01 2.83 -1.68
CA LYS A 9 24.30 3.93 -1.03
C LYS A 9 22.81 3.90 -1.34
N GLN A 10 22.45 3.68 -2.60
CA GLN A 10 21.04 3.55 -2.99
C GLN A 10 20.37 2.35 -2.33
N ALA A 11 21.06 1.21 -2.25
CA ALA A 11 20.55 0.04 -1.57
C ALA A 11 20.30 0.29 -0.08
N GLN A 12 21.21 1.03 0.57
CA GLN A 12 21.06 1.40 1.98
C GLN A 12 19.89 2.37 2.18
N GLU A 13 19.72 3.33 1.30
CA GLU A 13 18.61 4.29 1.34
C GLU A 13 17.25 3.54 1.25
N VAL A 14 17.14 2.59 0.35
CA VAL A 14 15.93 1.79 0.20
C VAL A 14 15.67 0.96 1.47
N THR A 15 16.70 0.36 2.03
CA THR A 15 16.58 -0.45 3.25
C THR A 15 16.20 0.39 4.47
N MET A 16 16.77 1.60 4.59
CA MET A 16 16.57 2.47 5.75
C MET A 16 15.34 3.37 5.64
N SER A 17 15.03 3.83 4.44
CA SER A 17 13.98 4.82 4.18
C SER A 17 12.65 4.19 3.75
N GLY A 18 12.65 2.88 3.46
CA GLY A 18 11.50 2.20 2.90
C GLY A 18 11.38 2.44 1.40
N LEU A 19 10.14 2.58 0.94
CA LEU A 19 9.87 2.77 -0.48
C LEU A 19 10.04 4.24 -0.88
N PRO A 20 10.54 4.52 -2.10
CA PRO A 20 10.80 5.91 -2.52
C PRO A 20 9.62 6.86 -2.41
N PHE A 21 8.41 6.38 -2.67
CA PHE A 21 7.22 7.24 -2.58
C PHE A 21 6.86 7.63 -1.14
N MET A 22 7.45 6.97 -0.15
CA MET A 22 7.23 7.29 1.26
C MET A 22 8.02 8.52 1.72
N ASP A 23 9.04 8.92 0.97
CA ASP A 23 9.90 10.05 1.34
C ASP A 23 9.08 11.34 1.50
N GLY A 24 9.27 12.00 2.64
CA GLY A 24 8.56 13.23 2.94
C GLY A 24 7.10 13.04 3.36
N LYS A 25 6.64 11.80 3.50
CA LYS A 25 5.26 11.50 3.89
C LYS A 25 5.21 10.87 5.28
N GLU A 26 4.07 11.02 5.93
CA GLU A 26 3.83 10.48 7.26
C GLU A 26 2.80 9.36 7.20
N LYS A 27 2.88 8.44 8.17
CA LYS A 27 1.90 7.36 8.30
C LYS A 27 0.55 7.93 8.70
N LEU A 28 -0.50 7.51 8.01
CA LEU A 28 -1.88 7.81 8.35
C LEU A 28 -2.50 6.61 9.02
N GLU A 29 -3.09 6.80 10.18
CA GLU A 29 -3.76 5.71 10.89
C GLU A 29 -5.06 5.32 10.19
N VAL A 30 -5.29 4.01 10.09
CA VAL A 30 -6.52 3.46 9.50
C VAL A 30 -7.59 3.45 10.59
N ASN A 31 -8.36 4.52 10.66
CA ASN A 31 -9.40 4.73 11.66
C ASN A 31 -10.64 5.36 11.02
N GLY A 32 -11.52 5.90 11.83
CA GLY A 32 -12.81 6.45 11.40
C GLY A 32 -12.76 7.46 10.25
N GLU A 33 -11.68 8.22 10.12
CA GLU A 33 -11.56 9.18 9.02
C GLU A 33 -11.23 8.51 7.69
N VAL A 34 -10.50 7.40 7.74
CA VAL A 34 -10.06 6.66 6.55
C VAL A 34 -11.03 5.54 6.21
N LEU A 35 -11.60 4.91 7.24
CA LEU A 35 -12.54 3.79 7.07
C LEU A 35 -13.81 4.26 6.36
N ASN A 36 -14.33 3.40 5.47
CA ASN A 36 -15.58 3.57 4.73
C ASN A 36 -15.60 4.75 3.75
N ASN A 37 -14.47 5.42 3.54
CA ASN A 37 -14.33 6.45 2.52
C ASN A 37 -13.67 5.87 1.27
N THR A 38 -14.06 6.36 0.11
CA THR A 38 -13.41 5.96 -1.14
C THR A 38 -12.02 6.59 -1.21
N LEU A 39 -11.01 5.76 -1.39
CA LEU A 39 -9.62 6.17 -1.48
C LEU A 39 -9.07 5.77 -2.85
N THR A 40 -8.15 6.58 -3.37
CA THR A 40 -7.51 6.33 -4.66
C THR A 40 -6.03 6.06 -4.45
N VAL A 41 -5.55 4.96 -5.03
CA VAL A 41 -4.13 4.60 -4.96
C VAL A 41 -3.33 5.59 -5.78
N ASP A 42 -2.32 6.21 -5.14
CA ASP A 42 -1.33 7.02 -5.84
C ASP A 42 -0.15 6.12 -6.25
N ASP A 43 0.35 5.38 -5.29
CA ASP A 43 1.39 4.38 -5.53
C ASP A 43 1.32 3.32 -4.42
N TYR A 44 1.98 2.20 -4.62
CA TYR A 44 2.03 1.15 -3.61
C TYR A 44 3.30 0.32 -3.75
N GLY A 45 3.63 -0.39 -2.69
CA GLY A 45 4.74 -1.32 -2.68
C GLY A 45 4.68 -2.17 -1.43
N TYR A 46 5.69 -3.00 -1.22
CA TYR A 46 5.73 -3.92 -0.08
C TYR A 46 6.99 -3.70 0.73
N LEU A 47 6.85 -3.78 2.05
CA LEU A 47 7.96 -3.79 2.99
C LEU A 47 7.96 -5.10 3.76
N GLU A 48 9.14 -5.52 4.22
CA GLU A 48 9.30 -6.68 5.08
C GLU A 48 9.08 -6.28 6.53
N GLY A 49 8.18 -6.98 7.21
CA GLY A 49 7.97 -6.85 8.63
C GLY A 49 8.30 -8.16 9.36
N ASP A 50 8.11 -8.17 10.67
CA ASP A 50 8.38 -9.34 11.51
C ASP A 50 7.50 -10.54 11.14
N ASP A 51 6.27 -10.26 10.69
CA ASP A 51 5.29 -11.27 10.31
C ASP A 51 5.19 -11.48 8.79
N GLY A 52 6.18 -11.01 8.02
CA GLY A 52 6.22 -11.12 6.58
C GLY A 52 6.02 -9.79 5.88
N GLU A 53 5.79 -9.83 4.58
CA GLU A 53 5.56 -8.62 3.79
C GLU A 53 4.22 -7.97 4.10
N TYR A 54 4.21 -6.64 4.07
CA TYR A 54 2.97 -5.87 4.15
C TYR A 54 2.97 -4.77 3.10
N VAL A 55 1.79 -4.45 2.58
CA VAL A 55 1.62 -3.42 1.56
C VAL A 55 1.65 -2.04 2.19
N VAL A 56 2.28 -1.09 1.49
CA VAL A 56 2.24 0.34 1.82
C VAL A 56 1.58 1.04 0.65
N ILE A 57 0.61 1.88 0.94
CA ILE A 57 -0.20 2.55 -0.08
C ILE A 57 -0.16 4.05 0.15
N SER A 58 0.28 4.81 -0.86
CA SER A 58 0.10 6.27 -0.83
C SER A 58 -1.22 6.62 -1.52
N LEU A 59 -1.87 7.65 -1.01
CA LEU A 59 -3.24 8.00 -1.35
C LEU A 59 -3.30 9.36 -2.02
N LYS A 60 -4.10 9.48 -3.08
CA LYS A 60 -4.31 10.78 -3.73
C LYS A 60 -5.09 11.76 -2.86
N GLU A 61 -5.99 11.23 -2.02
CA GLU A 61 -6.80 12.04 -1.09
C GLU A 61 -5.96 12.61 0.05
N TYR A 62 -4.83 11.99 0.34
CA TYR A 62 -3.93 12.39 1.43
C TYR A 62 -2.50 12.43 0.89
N PRO A 63 -2.15 13.46 0.08
CA PRO A 63 -0.89 13.46 -0.69
C PRO A 63 0.39 13.49 0.15
N HIS A 64 0.28 13.81 1.44
CA HIS A 64 1.43 13.82 2.35
C HIS A 64 1.44 12.62 3.30
N HIS A 65 0.63 11.61 3.02
CA HIS A 65 0.48 10.45 3.90
C HIS A 65 0.49 9.14 3.13
N PHE A 66 0.78 8.07 3.83
CA PHE A 66 0.63 6.70 3.36
C PHE A 66 -0.02 5.86 4.45
N ILE A 67 -0.58 4.72 4.07
CA ILE A 67 -1.14 3.76 5.03
C ILE A 67 -0.40 2.43 4.91
N TYR A 68 -0.35 1.70 6.01
CA TYR A 68 0.12 0.31 6.03
C TYR A 68 -1.09 -0.61 5.94
N GLY A 69 -1.04 -1.59 5.04
CA GLY A 69 -2.05 -2.63 4.97
C GLY A 69 -1.68 -3.81 5.85
N GLY A 70 -2.64 -4.36 6.56
CA GLY A 70 -2.47 -5.61 7.28
C GLY A 70 -2.51 -6.79 6.31
N SER A 71 -2.56 -8.01 6.86
CA SER A 71 -2.50 -9.24 6.06
C SER A 71 -3.60 -9.33 5.00
N VAL A 72 -4.83 -8.96 5.35
CA VAL A 72 -5.97 -9.02 4.42
C VAL A 72 -5.77 -8.07 3.25
N VAL A 73 -5.37 -6.83 3.54
CA VAL A 73 -5.15 -5.80 2.51
C VAL A 73 -3.96 -6.18 1.64
N THR A 74 -2.87 -6.66 2.25
CA THR A 74 -1.68 -7.11 1.53
C THR A 74 -2.01 -8.25 0.57
N ASP A 75 -2.76 -9.25 1.05
CA ASP A 75 -3.17 -10.39 0.21
C ASP A 75 -4.06 -9.95 -0.94
N ALA A 76 -4.95 -8.98 -0.71
CA ALA A 76 -5.83 -8.47 -1.75
C ALA A 76 -5.03 -7.80 -2.88
N PHE A 77 -4.03 -6.98 -2.53
CA PHE A 77 -3.16 -6.36 -3.53
C PHE A 77 -2.34 -7.40 -4.30
N LYS A 78 -1.79 -8.38 -3.61
CA LYS A 78 -1.03 -9.47 -4.24
C LYS A 78 -1.90 -10.30 -5.17
N LYS A 79 -3.12 -10.64 -4.77
CA LYS A 79 -4.07 -11.39 -5.58
C LYS A 79 -4.46 -10.62 -6.84
N LEU A 80 -4.73 -9.33 -6.71
CA LEU A 80 -5.06 -8.47 -7.85
C LEU A 80 -3.88 -8.43 -8.83
N GLU A 81 -2.68 -8.17 -8.31
CA GLU A 81 -1.45 -8.11 -9.10
C GLU A 81 -1.17 -9.42 -9.84
N ASN A 82 -1.35 -10.56 -9.17
CA ASN A 82 -1.16 -11.87 -9.78
C ASN A 82 -2.22 -12.17 -10.86
N LYS A 83 -3.42 -11.68 -10.67
CA LYS A 83 -4.52 -11.91 -11.60
C LYS A 83 -4.37 -11.12 -12.88
N ILE A 84 -3.94 -9.86 -12.81
CA ILE A 84 -3.89 -8.97 -13.97
C ILE A 84 -2.47 -8.70 -14.48
N GLY A 85 -1.45 -9.00 -13.68
CA GLY A 85 -0.05 -8.75 -14.01
C GLY A 85 0.41 -7.34 -13.66
N ALA A 86 1.72 -7.16 -13.55
CA ALA A 86 2.33 -5.91 -13.12
C ALA A 86 2.03 -4.74 -14.07
N GLU A 87 2.06 -5.00 -15.37
CA GLU A 87 1.79 -3.98 -16.38
C GLU A 87 0.36 -3.47 -16.29
N SER A 88 -0.60 -4.38 -16.20
CA SER A 88 -2.01 -4.02 -16.06
C SER A 88 -2.29 -3.33 -14.73
N MET A 89 -1.60 -3.75 -13.68
CA MET A 89 -1.70 -3.09 -12.37
C MET A 89 -1.23 -1.63 -12.45
N ALA A 90 -0.11 -1.37 -13.12
CA ALA A 90 0.41 -0.02 -13.32
C ALA A 90 -0.58 0.84 -14.12
N GLN A 91 -1.18 0.29 -15.17
CA GLN A 91 -2.20 0.98 -15.96
C GLN A 91 -3.44 1.30 -15.13
N LEU A 92 -3.86 0.37 -14.30
CA LEU A 92 -5.04 0.54 -13.45
C LEU A 92 -4.81 1.66 -12.42
N ILE A 93 -3.62 1.72 -11.82
CA ILE A 93 -3.26 2.77 -10.88
C ILE A 93 -3.21 4.13 -11.59
N GLN A 94 -2.62 4.18 -12.77
CA GLN A 94 -2.55 5.40 -13.57
C GLN A 94 -3.95 5.90 -13.95
N HIS A 95 -4.86 4.99 -14.22
CA HIS A 95 -6.25 5.32 -14.55
C HIS A 95 -7.07 5.75 -13.32
N GLY A 96 -6.68 5.29 -12.14
CA GLY A 96 -7.33 5.62 -10.88
C GLY A 96 -7.95 4.39 -10.21
N LEU A 97 -7.14 3.60 -9.53
CA LEU A 97 -7.63 2.46 -8.76
C LEU A 97 -8.20 2.97 -7.44
N THR A 98 -9.49 2.78 -7.22
CA THR A 98 -10.15 3.17 -5.97
C THR A 98 -10.50 1.96 -5.12
N PHE A 99 -10.56 2.18 -3.82
CA PHE A 99 -10.89 1.13 -2.86
C PHE A 99 -11.53 1.72 -1.61
N LYS A 100 -12.16 0.85 -0.83
CA LYS A 100 -12.66 1.18 0.50
C LYS A 100 -12.14 0.17 1.50
N LEU A 101 -11.83 0.67 2.70
CA LEU A 101 -11.50 -0.17 3.84
C LEU A 101 -12.68 -0.17 4.82
N SER A 102 -13.06 -1.35 5.30
CA SER A 102 -14.13 -1.49 6.29
C SER A 102 -13.63 -2.32 7.46
N GLU A 103 -13.99 -1.93 8.67
CA GLU A 103 -13.68 -2.70 9.86
C GLU A 103 -14.84 -3.65 10.14
N LEU A 104 -14.52 -4.94 10.23
CA LEU A 104 -15.49 -5.99 10.50
C LEU A 104 -15.06 -6.75 11.75
N VAL A 105 -16.03 -7.47 12.35
CA VAL A 105 -15.78 -8.31 13.53
C VAL A 105 -16.00 -9.76 13.14
N SER A 106 -14.99 -10.59 13.37
CA SER A 106 -15.07 -12.04 13.10
C SER A 106 -15.96 -12.74 14.14
N LYS A 107 -16.25 -14.02 13.88
CA LYS A 107 -17.00 -14.87 14.82
C LYS A 107 -16.32 -14.95 16.19
N ASN A 108 -14.99 -14.80 16.24
CA ASN A 108 -14.21 -14.83 17.48
C ASN A 108 -14.08 -13.44 18.12
N LYS A 109 -14.91 -12.48 17.70
CA LYS A 109 -14.92 -11.10 18.18
C LYS A 109 -13.59 -10.34 17.95
N ARG A 110 -12.81 -10.75 16.95
CA ARG A 110 -11.61 -10.05 16.54
C ARG A 110 -11.94 -9.07 15.43
N LYS A 111 -11.43 -7.86 15.55
CA LYS A 111 -11.58 -6.84 14.50
C LYS A 111 -10.61 -7.13 13.37
N TYR A 112 -11.06 -6.96 12.14
CA TYR A 112 -10.21 -7.05 10.97
C TYR A 112 -10.65 -6.05 9.91
N ILE A 113 -9.73 -5.71 9.01
CA ILE A 113 -9.99 -4.75 7.93
C ILE A 113 -10.25 -5.52 6.64
N ARG A 114 -11.36 -5.20 6.00
CA ARG A 114 -11.72 -5.72 4.69
C ARG A 114 -11.50 -4.62 3.64
N ILE A 115 -10.99 -5.02 2.48
CA ILE A 115 -10.80 -4.10 1.36
C ILE A 115 -11.74 -4.49 0.21
N SER A 116 -12.30 -3.47 -0.44
CA SER A 116 -13.08 -3.62 -1.66
C SER A 116 -12.53 -2.68 -2.71
N PHE A 117 -12.20 -3.22 -3.88
CA PHE A 117 -11.75 -2.42 -5.01
C PHE A 117 -12.93 -2.01 -5.87
N PHE A 118 -12.88 -0.81 -6.40
CA PHE A 118 -13.90 -0.29 -7.29
C PHE A 118 -13.27 0.15 -8.60
N PRO A 119 -13.82 -0.24 -9.75
CA PRO A 119 -13.40 0.32 -11.03
C PRO A 119 -13.90 1.77 -11.16
N ASN A 120 -13.05 2.58 -11.72
CA ASN A 120 -13.44 3.93 -12.14
C ASN A 120 -13.90 3.91 -13.59
#